data_0b0fc7458ad9690c0034d4ca2e480d93
#
_entry.id   0b0fc7458ad9690c0034d4ca2e480d93
#
_cell.length_a   1.000
_cell.length_b   1.000
_cell.length_c   1.000
_cell.angle_alpha   90.00
_cell.angle_beta   90.00
_cell.angle_gamma   90.00
#
_symmetry.space_group_name_H-M   'P 1'
#
loop_
_entity.id
_entity.type
_entity.pdbx_description
1 polymer ?
#
loop_
_entity_poly.entity_id
_entity_poly.type
_entity_poly.pdbx_seq_one_letter_code
_entity_poly.pdbx_strand_id
1 'polypeptide(L)'
;DKELLKEIATGFEQKYNAKAPIEFVCYGHQNLMTMKYCPLKRFKQCGQCKNNTYMLKDNYGAFYLTHTDCISHILNEKSLNLVDELDYIKKYASKIRMDFTIENKEEVKQIVNMFKNKLNNTSAKKEFNANTQTRGYYLRPIL
;
A
#
# COMPACT_ATOMS: atom_id res chain seq x y z
N ASP A 1 4.74 0.72 12.19
CA ASP A 1 5.96 -0.06 12.00
C ASP A 1 5.81 -1.47 12.58
N LYS A 2 6.81 -2.32 12.42
CA LYS A 2 6.73 -3.74 12.82
C LYS A 2 6.74 -3.95 14.33
N GLU A 3 7.41 -3.08 15.10
CA GLU A 3 7.47 -3.20 16.56
C GLU A 3 6.12 -2.81 17.17
N LEU A 4 5.49 -1.75 16.67
CA LEU A 4 4.15 -1.35 17.06
C LEU A 4 3.11 -2.43 16.76
N LEU A 5 3.21 -3.09 15.59
CA LEU A 5 2.34 -4.22 15.25
C LEU A 5 2.44 -5.34 16.31
N LYS A 6 3.66 -5.70 16.69
CA LYS A 6 3.92 -6.71 17.73
C LYS A 6 3.35 -6.27 19.08
N GLU A 7 3.64 -5.05 19.49
CA GLU A 7 3.18 -4.49 20.78
C GLU A 7 1.65 -4.51 20.89
N ILE A 8 0.95 -4.02 19.87
CA ILE A 8 -0.53 -4.03 19.84
C ILE A 8 -1.07 -5.46 19.91
N ALA A 9 -0.51 -6.37 19.12
CA ALA A 9 -0.98 -7.76 19.08
C ALA A 9 -0.76 -8.46 20.43
N THR A 10 0.44 -8.34 21.01
CA THR A 10 0.76 -8.98 22.30
C THR A 10 -0.02 -8.37 23.47
N GLY A 11 -0.19 -7.05 23.48
CA GLY A 11 -1.02 -6.38 24.50
C GLY A 11 -2.48 -6.79 24.44
N PHE A 12 -3.03 -6.98 23.23
CA PHE A 12 -4.39 -7.49 23.06
C PHE A 12 -4.52 -8.94 23.55
N GLU A 13 -3.57 -9.82 23.18
CA GLU A 13 -3.57 -11.22 23.61
C GLU A 13 -3.48 -11.36 25.15
N GLN A 14 -2.62 -10.55 25.77
CA GLN A 14 -2.49 -10.53 27.25
C GLN A 14 -3.79 -10.09 27.93
N LYS A 15 -4.48 -9.09 27.36
CA LYS A 15 -5.70 -8.54 27.96
C LYS A 15 -6.93 -9.40 27.77
N TYR A 16 -7.06 -10.00 26.59
CA TYR A 16 -8.31 -10.68 26.18
C TYR A 16 -8.17 -12.20 26.03
N ASN A 17 -6.98 -12.75 26.21
CA ASN A 17 -6.66 -14.15 25.99
C ASN A 17 -7.12 -14.67 24.61
N ALA A 18 -6.99 -13.81 23.59
CA ALA A 18 -7.43 -14.08 22.22
C ALA A 18 -6.50 -13.39 21.22
N LYS A 19 -6.37 -13.95 20.03
CA LYS A 19 -5.59 -13.33 18.96
C LYS A 19 -6.21 -12.00 18.52
N ALA A 20 -5.39 -10.96 18.39
CA ALA A 20 -5.84 -9.65 17.94
C ALA A 20 -6.43 -9.70 16.51
N PRO A 21 -7.61 -9.13 16.24
CA PRO A 21 -8.22 -9.10 14.91
C PRO A 21 -7.63 -7.98 14.04
N ILE A 22 -6.31 -8.02 13.83
CA ILE A 22 -5.58 -7.00 13.09
C ILE A 22 -5.60 -7.32 11.59
N GLU A 23 -6.07 -6.36 10.78
CA GLU A 23 -5.86 -6.33 9.35
C GLU A 23 -4.67 -5.41 9.04
N PHE A 24 -3.69 -5.91 8.28
CA PHE A 24 -2.47 -5.16 7.98
C PHE A 24 -2.31 -4.93 6.47
N VAL A 25 -2.10 -3.66 6.08
CA VAL A 25 -1.88 -3.30 4.67
C VAL A 25 -0.47 -3.72 4.26
N CYS A 26 -0.38 -4.61 3.29
CA CYS A 26 0.89 -5.17 2.83
C CYS A 26 1.28 -4.74 1.42
N TYR A 27 0.34 -4.23 0.64
CA TYR A 27 0.57 -3.74 -0.71
C TYR A 27 -0.32 -2.54 -1.03
N GLY A 28 0.20 -1.62 -1.85
CA GLY A 28 -0.54 -0.55 -2.51
C GLY A 28 0.17 0.79 -2.51
N HIS A 29 -0.33 1.71 -3.32
CA HIS A 29 0.15 3.10 -3.34
C HIS A 29 -0.44 3.88 -2.17
N GLN A 30 0.43 4.36 -1.29
CA GLN A 30 0.00 5.14 -0.12
C GLN A 30 -0.62 6.46 -0.54
N ASN A 31 -1.81 6.76 -0.02
CA ASN A 31 -2.44 8.06 -0.19
C ASN A 31 -1.73 9.09 0.71
N LEU A 32 -1.06 10.05 0.07
CA LEU A 32 -0.30 11.10 0.75
C LEU A 32 -1.17 12.32 1.05
N MET A 33 -2.15 12.60 0.18
CA MET A 33 -3.04 13.75 0.32
C MET A 33 -4.40 13.48 -0.31
N THR A 34 -5.45 13.91 0.39
CA THR A 34 -6.83 13.95 -0.14
C THR A 34 -7.32 15.39 -0.14
N MET A 35 -7.85 15.87 -1.27
CA MET A 35 -8.32 17.24 -1.41
C MET A 35 -9.61 17.33 -2.23
N LYS A 36 -10.47 18.29 -1.89
CA LYS A 36 -11.66 18.63 -2.70
C LYS A 36 -11.33 19.44 -3.95
N TYR A 37 -10.12 19.96 -4.04
CA TYR A 37 -9.63 20.68 -5.21
C TYR A 37 -9.23 19.69 -6.30
N CYS A 38 -9.71 19.93 -7.53
CA CYS A 38 -9.32 19.15 -8.71
C CYS A 38 -8.31 19.94 -9.57
N PRO A 39 -7.03 19.55 -9.62
CA PRO A 39 -6.03 20.22 -10.45
C PRO A 39 -6.41 20.24 -11.93
N LEU A 40 -7.07 19.17 -12.44
CA LEU A 40 -7.44 19.07 -13.85
C LEU A 40 -8.46 20.13 -14.26
N LYS A 41 -9.34 20.57 -13.35
CA LYS A 41 -10.29 21.66 -13.63
C LYS A 41 -9.58 22.94 -13.98
N ARG A 42 -8.45 23.26 -13.33
CA ARG A 42 -7.65 24.44 -13.62
C ARG A 42 -7.07 24.41 -15.03
N PHE A 43 -6.72 23.24 -15.52
CA PHE A 43 -6.20 23.03 -16.88
C PHE A 43 -7.28 22.76 -17.93
N LYS A 44 -8.56 23.03 -17.60
CA LYS A 44 -9.73 22.79 -18.48
C LYS A 44 -9.87 21.33 -18.95
N GLN A 45 -9.38 20.40 -18.17
CA GLN A 45 -9.43 18.94 -18.45
C GLN A 45 -10.49 18.22 -17.59
N CYS A 46 -11.51 18.94 -17.15
CA CYS A 46 -12.61 18.35 -16.39
C CYS A 46 -13.29 17.24 -17.18
N GLY A 47 -13.59 16.11 -16.54
CA GLY A 47 -14.21 14.93 -17.16
C GLY A 47 -13.22 13.91 -17.75
N GLN A 48 -11.96 14.28 -17.97
CA GLN A 48 -10.96 13.37 -18.52
C GLN A 48 -10.33 12.43 -17.47
N CYS A 49 -10.53 12.71 -16.19
CA CYS A 49 -9.99 11.92 -15.09
C CYS A 49 -10.48 10.46 -15.01
N LYS A 50 -11.59 10.15 -15.68
CA LYS A 50 -12.13 8.78 -15.74
C LYS A 50 -11.35 7.86 -16.69
N ASN A 51 -10.70 8.43 -17.70
CA ASN A 51 -10.10 7.68 -18.80
C ASN A 51 -8.57 7.75 -18.81
N ASN A 52 -7.97 8.58 -17.96
CA ASN A 52 -6.53 8.82 -17.96
C ASN A 52 -5.95 8.79 -16.56
N THR A 53 -4.76 8.24 -16.44
CA THR A 53 -3.93 8.35 -15.24
C THR A 53 -3.06 9.60 -15.36
N TYR A 54 -3.08 10.45 -14.35
CA TYR A 54 -2.29 11.67 -14.31
C TYR A 54 -1.17 11.53 -13.26
N MET A 55 -0.08 12.25 -13.51
CA MET A 55 1.03 12.37 -12.55
C MET A 55 1.32 13.83 -12.28
N LEU A 56 1.52 14.16 -11.03
CA LEU A 56 2.09 15.43 -10.58
C LEU A 56 3.59 15.21 -10.41
N LYS A 57 4.40 16.11 -10.96
CA LYS A 57 5.86 16.10 -10.82
C LYS A 57 6.34 17.32 -10.09
N ASP A 58 7.28 17.14 -9.18
CA ASP A 58 8.05 18.19 -8.54
C ASP A 58 9.56 17.90 -8.62
N ASN A 59 10.37 18.63 -7.87
CA ASN A 59 11.82 18.44 -7.85
C ASN A 59 12.27 17.16 -7.14
N TYR A 60 11.39 16.49 -6.43
CA TYR A 60 11.68 15.33 -5.58
C TYR A 60 11.14 14.02 -6.15
N GLY A 61 10.19 14.09 -7.08
CA GLY A 61 9.60 12.88 -7.66
C GLY A 61 8.33 13.10 -8.46
N ALA A 62 7.66 12.02 -8.78
CA ALA A 62 6.38 12.00 -9.45
C ALA A 62 5.35 11.29 -8.55
N PHE A 63 4.12 11.76 -8.58
CA PHE A 63 3.03 11.26 -7.73
C PHE A 63 1.81 10.99 -8.59
N TYR A 64 1.16 9.87 -8.38
CA TYR A 64 -0.07 9.58 -9.10
C TYR A 64 -1.22 10.43 -8.58
N LEU A 65 -2.01 10.99 -9.51
CA LEU A 65 -3.21 11.75 -9.21
C LEU A 65 -4.43 10.92 -9.63
N THR A 66 -5.21 10.50 -8.66
CA THR A 66 -6.46 9.78 -8.87
C THR A 66 -7.65 10.58 -8.38
N HIS A 67 -8.85 10.23 -8.85
CA HIS A 67 -10.07 10.96 -8.51
C HIS A 67 -11.20 9.97 -8.21
N THR A 68 -11.94 10.25 -7.15
CA THR A 68 -13.17 9.57 -6.79
C THR A 68 -14.21 10.63 -6.43
N ASP A 69 -15.32 10.69 -7.15
CA ASP A 69 -16.41 11.65 -6.92
C ASP A 69 -15.94 13.11 -6.82
N CYS A 70 -15.04 13.52 -7.73
CA CYS A 70 -14.41 14.85 -7.75
C CYS A 70 -13.52 15.17 -6.53
N ILE A 71 -13.23 14.18 -5.69
CA ILE A 71 -12.19 14.26 -4.68
C ILE A 71 -10.90 13.76 -5.30
N SER A 72 -9.82 14.54 -5.15
CA SER A 72 -8.49 14.20 -5.67
C SER A 72 -7.65 13.52 -4.61
N HIS A 73 -6.95 12.47 -4.99
CA HIS A 73 -6.00 11.75 -4.14
C HIS A 73 -4.62 11.79 -4.79
N ILE A 74 -3.62 12.20 -4.02
CA ILE A 74 -2.22 12.13 -4.42
C ILE A 74 -1.63 10.87 -3.80
N LEU A 75 -1.19 9.95 -4.66
CA LEU A 75 -0.62 8.68 -4.24
C LEU A 75 0.90 8.71 -4.40
N ASN A 76 1.59 8.01 -3.53
CA ASN A 76 3.02 7.81 -3.64
C ASN A 76 3.39 7.13 -4.97
N GLU A 77 4.48 7.57 -5.60
CA GLU A 77 5.02 6.95 -6.82
C GLU A 77 5.34 5.46 -6.63
N LYS A 78 6.02 5.15 -5.51
CA LYS A 78 6.39 3.77 -5.19
C LYS A 78 5.29 3.08 -4.41
N SER A 79 4.89 1.90 -4.86
CA SER A 79 3.95 1.06 -4.11
C SER A 79 4.61 0.51 -2.84
N LEU A 80 3.88 0.51 -1.73
CA LEU A 80 4.22 -0.30 -0.57
C LEU A 80 4.24 -1.77 -0.99
N ASN A 81 5.31 -2.50 -0.65
CA ASN A 81 5.36 -3.94 -0.85
C ASN A 81 6.10 -4.61 0.32
N LEU A 82 5.34 -5.37 1.11
CA LEU A 82 5.82 -6.08 2.29
C LEU A 82 5.80 -7.61 2.11
N VAL A 83 5.86 -8.09 0.87
CA VAL A 83 5.83 -9.53 0.56
C VAL A 83 6.93 -10.31 1.28
N ASP A 84 8.15 -9.74 1.37
CA ASP A 84 9.28 -10.39 2.05
C ASP A 84 9.14 -10.40 3.59
N GLU A 85 8.22 -9.58 4.13
CA GLU A 85 7.97 -9.43 5.56
C GLU A 85 6.78 -10.28 6.06
N LEU A 86 6.11 -11.01 5.16
CA LEU A 86 4.89 -11.76 5.47
C LEU A 86 5.08 -12.78 6.60
N ASP A 87 6.27 -13.40 6.70
CA ASP A 87 6.56 -14.36 7.76
C ASP A 87 6.54 -13.75 9.17
N TYR A 88 6.89 -12.46 9.27
CA TYR A 88 6.75 -11.73 10.51
C TYR A 88 5.32 -11.24 10.70
N ILE A 89 4.71 -10.64 9.68
CA ILE A 89 3.37 -10.04 9.75
C ILE A 89 2.31 -11.08 10.14
N LYS A 90 2.36 -12.30 9.56
CA LYS A 90 1.38 -13.37 9.86
C LYS A 90 1.38 -13.86 11.31
N LYS A 91 2.45 -13.60 12.07
CA LYS A 91 2.49 -13.93 13.51
C LYS A 91 1.53 -13.05 14.31
N TYR A 92 1.40 -11.78 13.92
CA TYR A 92 0.69 -10.76 14.68
C TYR A 92 -0.61 -10.29 14.02
N ALA A 93 -0.69 -10.29 12.71
CA ALA A 93 -1.90 -9.93 11.97
C ALA A 93 -2.76 -11.15 11.65
N SER A 94 -4.09 -10.96 11.69
CA SER A 94 -5.08 -11.98 11.31
C SER A 94 -5.35 -11.98 9.82
N LYS A 95 -5.25 -10.82 9.18
CA LYS A 95 -5.50 -10.61 7.75
C LYS A 95 -4.45 -9.69 7.15
N ILE A 96 -4.15 -9.90 5.88
CA ILE A 96 -3.40 -8.96 5.06
C ILE A 96 -4.33 -8.30 4.05
N ARG A 97 -4.09 -7.02 3.77
CA ARG A 97 -4.82 -6.25 2.77
C ARG A 97 -3.87 -5.79 1.67
N MET A 98 -4.35 -5.85 0.43
CA MET A 98 -3.70 -5.29 -0.74
C MET A 98 -4.64 -4.24 -1.34
N ASP A 99 -4.20 -2.99 -1.42
CA ASP A 99 -4.97 -1.86 -1.95
C ASP A 99 -4.51 -1.56 -3.38
N PHE A 100 -5.28 -2.04 -4.36
CA PHE A 100 -5.03 -1.77 -5.77
C PHE A 100 -5.74 -0.49 -6.20
N THR A 101 -5.02 0.43 -6.84
CA THR A 101 -5.55 1.75 -7.22
C THR A 101 -5.30 2.12 -8.68
N ILE A 102 -4.12 1.86 -9.19
CA ILE A 102 -3.69 2.24 -10.54
C ILE A 102 -3.21 1.04 -11.36
N GLU A 103 -3.06 -0.11 -10.71
CA GLU A 103 -2.57 -1.32 -11.35
C GLU A 103 -3.58 -1.86 -12.35
N ASN A 104 -3.09 -2.31 -13.49
CA ASN A 104 -3.91 -3.01 -14.47
C ASN A 104 -4.18 -4.47 -14.04
N LYS A 105 -5.08 -5.14 -14.75
CA LYS A 105 -5.52 -6.51 -14.44
C LYS A 105 -4.38 -7.52 -14.36
N GLU A 106 -3.40 -7.42 -15.24
CA GLU A 106 -2.27 -8.37 -15.28
C GLU A 106 -1.30 -8.10 -14.12
N GLU A 107 -1.05 -6.84 -13.79
CA GLU A 107 -0.26 -6.46 -12.62
C GLU A 107 -0.91 -6.96 -11.32
N VAL A 108 -2.22 -6.76 -11.15
CA VAL A 108 -2.98 -7.27 -10.01
C VAL A 108 -2.80 -8.79 -9.89
N LYS A 109 -2.95 -9.52 -10.98
CA LYS A 109 -2.79 -10.99 -11.01
C LYS A 109 -1.39 -11.42 -10.61
N GLN A 110 -0.35 -10.75 -11.12
CA GLN A 110 1.05 -11.04 -10.80
C GLN A 110 1.33 -10.80 -9.31
N ILE A 111 0.86 -9.66 -8.77
CA ILE A 111 1.06 -9.30 -7.36
C ILE A 111 0.32 -10.29 -6.45
N VAL A 112 -0.94 -10.61 -6.74
CA VAL A 112 -1.70 -11.59 -5.95
C VAL A 112 -1.01 -12.95 -5.96
N ASN A 113 -0.50 -13.41 -7.10
CA ASN A 113 0.21 -14.68 -7.19
C ASN A 113 1.53 -14.66 -6.40
N MET A 114 2.28 -13.55 -6.46
CA MET A 114 3.49 -13.35 -5.67
C MET A 114 3.22 -13.50 -4.17
N PHE A 115 2.18 -12.82 -3.66
CA PHE A 115 1.78 -12.93 -2.25
C PHE A 115 1.29 -14.34 -1.88
N LYS A 116 0.49 -14.99 -2.73
CA LYS A 116 0.04 -16.39 -2.52
C LYS A 116 1.22 -17.36 -2.45
N ASN A 117 2.16 -17.25 -3.38
CA ASN A 117 3.35 -18.11 -3.42
C ASN A 117 4.19 -17.95 -2.15
N LYS A 118 4.34 -16.73 -1.67
CA LYS A 118 5.06 -16.46 -0.43
C LYS A 118 4.34 -17.02 0.79
N LEU A 119 3.02 -16.84 0.88
CA LEU A 119 2.23 -17.38 1.99
C LEU A 119 2.25 -18.91 2.04
N ASN A 120 2.30 -19.56 0.88
CA ASN A 120 2.37 -21.03 0.75
C ASN A 120 3.79 -21.59 0.85
N ASN A 121 4.80 -20.73 1.14
CA ASN A 121 6.22 -21.09 1.20
C ASN A 121 6.77 -21.71 -0.11
N THR A 122 6.14 -21.42 -1.25
CA THR A 122 6.57 -21.92 -2.56
C THR A 122 7.63 -21.04 -3.22
N SER A 123 7.90 -19.83 -2.67
CA SER A 123 8.96 -18.93 -3.14
C SER A 123 9.89 -18.54 -1.99
N ALA A 124 11.17 -18.89 -2.12
CA ALA A 124 12.24 -18.42 -1.24
C ALA A 124 12.94 -17.16 -1.78
N LYS A 125 12.61 -16.72 -3.00
CA LYS A 125 13.21 -15.57 -3.66
C LYS A 125 12.75 -14.26 -3.01
N LYS A 126 13.67 -13.29 -2.94
CA LYS A 126 13.28 -11.90 -2.60
C LYS A 126 12.52 -11.29 -3.76
N GLU A 127 11.33 -10.80 -3.48
CA GLU A 127 10.40 -10.24 -4.48
C GLU A 127 10.35 -8.71 -4.44
N PHE A 128 10.97 -8.09 -3.43
CA PHE A 128 10.98 -6.62 -3.28
C PHE A 128 11.93 -5.96 -4.27
N ASN A 129 11.45 -4.94 -4.99
CA ASN A 129 12.22 -4.12 -5.92
C ASN A 129 12.29 -2.65 -5.42
N ALA A 130 13.43 -2.23 -4.89
CA ALA A 130 13.64 -0.89 -4.35
C ALA A 130 13.50 0.25 -5.37
N ASN A 131 13.60 -0.03 -6.68
CA ASN A 131 13.44 1.00 -7.71
C ASN A 131 11.98 1.44 -7.86
N THR A 132 11.04 0.51 -7.76
CA THR A 132 9.61 0.74 -7.98
C THR A 132 8.75 0.60 -6.74
N GLN A 133 9.34 0.11 -5.63
CA GLN A 133 8.62 -0.23 -4.41
C GLN A 133 9.26 0.40 -3.17
N THR A 134 8.48 0.52 -2.12
CA THR A 134 8.90 1.00 -0.81
C THR A 134 8.41 0.06 0.29
N ARG A 135 9.13 0.02 1.41
CA ARG A 135 8.65 -0.60 2.65
C ARG A 135 7.94 0.40 3.57
N GLY A 136 7.78 1.64 3.11
CA GLY A 136 7.18 2.71 3.90
C GLY A 136 7.85 2.86 5.26
N TYR A 137 7.04 3.05 6.29
CA TYR A 137 7.50 3.13 7.69
C TYR A 137 7.54 1.78 8.42
N TYR A 138 7.41 0.66 7.69
CA TYR A 138 7.40 -0.67 8.34
C TYR A 138 8.68 -0.98 9.11
N LEU A 139 9.85 -0.63 8.53
CA LEU A 139 11.17 -0.86 9.14
C LEU A 139 11.68 0.30 9.99
N ARG A 140 10.99 1.43 10.04
CA ARG A 140 11.41 2.64 10.75
C ARG A 140 10.27 3.12 11.63
N PRO A 141 10.53 3.38 12.93
CA PRO A 141 9.53 3.99 13.78
C PRO A 141 9.18 5.39 13.25
N ILE A 142 7.91 5.76 13.39
CA ILE A 142 7.48 7.14 13.24
C ILE A 142 7.83 7.81 14.57
N LEU A 143 8.79 8.73 14.53
CA LEU A 143 9.18 9.53 15.70
C LEU A 143 8.10 10.54 16.03
#